data_a528733e1f72fa0034b86dd56140aff9
#
_entry.id   a528733e1f72fa0034b86dd56140aff9
#
_cell.length_a   1.000
_cell.length_b   1.000
_cell.length_c   1.000
_cell.angle_alpha   90.00
_cell.angle_beta   90.00
_cell.angle_gamma   90.00
#
_symmetry.space_group_name_H-M   'P 1'
#
loop_
_entity.id
_entity.type
_entity.pdbx_description
1 polymer ?
#
loop_
_entity_poly.entity_id
_entity_poly.type
_entity_poly.pdbx_seq_one_letter_code
_entity_poly.pdbx_strand_id
1 'polypeptide(L)'
;MVQIENDKCIGCGLCVQVCCTKQHWTIMDGKAKAINNNCNDCGECFAVCPCGAIVTEGDMAEVVTYNQKTFTVNSDHLLNMLKFRRSVRDYNKQAIEPDKLKQIFEAGRYTPTGGNCQDVRYILVQEQLEELKQLTAESLVQFGEKIEATNKEK
;
A
#
# COMPACT_ATOMS: atom_id res chain seq x y z
N MET A 1 0.86 -0.02 -14.92
CA MET A 1 1.54 -1.21 -15.53
C MET A 1 3.01 -0.90 -15.69
N VAL A 2 3.90 -1.87 -15.45
CA VAL A 2 5.34 -1.66 -15.62
C VAL A 2 5.77 -1.82 -17.07
N GLN A 3 6.66 -0.96 -17.53
CA GLN A 3 7.21 -0.95 -18.89
C GLN A 3 8.73 -0.98 -18.85
N ILE A 4 9.37 -1.24 -19.98
CA ILE A 4 10.82 -1.25 -20.07
C ILE A 4 11.33 -0.29 -21.14
N GLU A 5 12.32 0.51 -20.75
CA GLU A 5 13.08 1.35 -21.67
C GLU A 5 14.21 0.52 -22.27
N ASN A 6 14.00 0.03 -23.50
CA ASN A 6 14.91 -0.90 -24.16
C ASN A 6 16.34 -0.34 -24.30
N ASP A 7 16.48 0.97 -24.49
CA ASP A 7 17.79 1.62 -24.66
C ASP A 7 18.64 1.54 -23.39
N LYS A 8 18.01 1.56 -22.22
CA LYS A 8 18.66 1.43 -20.93
C LYS A 8 18.89 -0.03 -20.51
N CYS A 9 18.09 -0.96 -21.00
CA CYS A 9 18.14 -2.35 -20.57
C CYS A 9 19.46 -3.02 -21.03
N ILE A 10 20.17 -3.66 -20.11
CA ILE A 10 21.41 -4.41 -20.34
C ILE A 10 21.19 -5.92 -20.36
N GLY A 11 19.96 -6.41 -20.26
CA GLY A 11 19.63 -7.84 -20.33
C GLY A 11 20.12 -8.68 -19.15
N CYS A 12 20.40 -8.10 -17.98
CA CYS A 12 20.97 -8.80 -16.82
C CYS A 12 20.06 -9.87 -16.21
N GLY A 13 18.76 -9.89 -16.50
CA GLY A 13 17.79 -10.88 -16.03
C GLY A 13 17.32 -10.73 -14.59
N LEU A 14 17.75 -9.73 -13.81
CA LEU A 14 17.34 -9.55 -12.42
C LEU A 14 15.81 -9.39 -12.29
N CYS A 15 15.16 -8.64 -13.19
CA CYS A 15 13.71 -8.48 -13.21
C CYS A 15 12.96 -9.82 -13.41
N VAL A 16 13.54 -10.76 -14.16
CA VAL A 16 12.98 -12.11 -14.32
C VAL A 16 13.11 -12.91 -13.03
N GLN A 17 14.27 -12.82 -12.35
CA GLN A 17 14.54 -13.58 -11.12
C GLN A 17 13.64 -13.17 -9.96
N VAL A 18 13.43 -11.86 -9.74
CA VAL A 18 12.66 -11.34 -8.60
C VAL A 18 11.15 -11.34 -8.84
N CYS A 19 10.69 -11.47 -10.07
CA CYS A 19 9.28 -11.42 -10.39
C CYS A 19 8.46 -12.43 -9.57
N CYS A 20 7.58 -11.97 -8.70
CA CYS A 20 6.79 -12.82 -7.82
C CYS A 20 5.85 -13.76 -8.57
N THR A 21 5.32 -13.34 -9.72
CA THR A 21 4.48 -14.17 -10.58
C THR A 21 5.26 -15.18 -11.42
N LYS A 22 6.59 -14.97 -11.58
CA LYS A 22 7.48 -15.76 -12.47
C LYS A 22 7.05 -15.82 -13.94
N GLN A 23 6.12 -15.00 -14.36
CA GLN A 23 5.48 -15.10 -15.68
C GLN A 23 5.45 -13.79 -16.46
N HIS A 24 5.76 -12.66 -15.84
CA HIS A 24 5.64 -11.36 -16.50
C HIS A 24 6.83 -11.04 -17.42
N TRP A 25 8.05 -11.39 -17.02
CA TRP A 25 9.28 -11.03 -17.72
C TRP A 25 10.00 -12.23 -18.34
N THR A 26 10.61 -12.02 -19.51
CA THR A 26 11.57 -12.94 -20.11
C THR A 26 12.71 -12.15 -20.74
N ILE A 27 13.83 -12.84 -21.09
CA ILE A 27 14.91 -12.25 -21.86
C ILE A 27 14.77 -12.72 -23.32
N MET A 28 14.65 -11.77 -24.23
CA MET A 28 14.62 -11.99 -25.67
C MET A 28 15.55 -10.98 -26.37
N ASP A 29 16.38 -11.44 -27.28
CA ASP A 29 17.36 -10.61 -28.00
C ASP A 29 18.26 -9.78 -27.07
N GLY A 30 18.65 -10.38 -25.93
CA GLY A 30 19.51 -9.71 -24.93
C GLY A 30 18.82 -8.60 -24.13
N LYS A 31 17.51 -8.47 -24.17
CA LYS A 31 16.71 -7.47 -23.45
C LYS A 31 15.56 -8.14 -22.70
N ALA A 32 15.15 -7.55 -21.58
CA ALA A 32 13.93 -8.00 -20.92
C ALA A 32 12.70 -7.56 -21.71
N LYS A 33 11.71 -8.45 -21.80
CA LYS A 33 10.42 -8.18 -22.45
C LYS A 33 9.29 -8.70 -21.57
N ALA A 34 8.19 -7.96 -21.49
CA ALA A 34 6.96 -8.45 -20.89
C ALA A 34 6.30 -9.45 -21.83
N ILE A 35 5.90 -10.61 -21.30
CA ILE A 35 5.28 -11.69 -22.10
C ILE A 35 3.78 -11.84 -21.84
N ASN A 36 3.27 -11.23 -20.80
CA ASN A 36 1.83 -11.22 -20.47
C ASN A 36 1.50 -10.07 -19.50
N ASN A 37 0.21 -9.96 -19.16
CA ASN A 37 -0.30 -8.93 -18.25
C ASN A 37 -0.40 -9.40 -16.77
N ASN A 38 0.26 -10.50 -16.39
CA ASN A 38 0.25 -11.03 -15.02
C ASN A 38 1.23 -10.26 -14.14
N CYS A 39 0.99 -8.96 -13.97
CA CYS A 39 1.78 -8.09 -13.12
C CYS A 39 0.96 -7.69 -11.88
N ASN A 40 1.54 -7.85 -10.69
CA ASN A 40 0.94 -7.41 -9.43
C ASN A 40 1.38 -6.00 -9.04
N ASP A 41 2.07 -5.29 -9.92
CA ASP A 41 2.64 -3.95 -9.67
C ASP A 41 3.42 -3.82 -8.34
N CYS A 42 4.08 -4.91 -7.91
CA CYS A 42 4.79 -4.98 -6.63
C CYS A 42 6.09 -4.15 -6.58
N GLY A 43 6.59 -3.66 -7.72
CA GLY A 43 7.76 -2.79 -7.81
C GLY A 43 9.12 -3.48 -7.65
N GLU A 44 9.22 -4.78 -7.34
CA GLU A 44 10.51 -5.45 -7.11
C GLU A 44 11.44 -5.38 -8.33
N CYS A 45 10.93 -5.60 -9.54
CA CYS A 45 11.71 -5.50 -10.75
C CYS A 45 12.26 -4.08 -10.99
N PHE A 46 11.49 -3.05 -10.60
CA PHE A 46 11.91 -1.67 -10.61
C PHE A 46 13.05 -1.43 -9.60
N ALA A 47 12.91 -1.90 -8.38
CA ALA A 47 13.87 -1.69 -7.30
C ALA A 47 15.24 -2.34 -7.56
N VAL A 48 15.29 -3.49 -8.24
CA VAL A 48 16.54 -4.23 -8.50
C VAL A 48 17.22 -3.86 -9.81
N CYS A 49 16.61 -3.03 -10.66
CA CYS A 49 17.15 -2.71 -11.97
C CYS A 49 18.39 -1.81 -11.88
N PRO A 50 19.61 -2.28 -12.19
CA PRO A 50 20.83 -1.52 -11.97
C PRO A 50 20.99 -0.32 -12.92
N CYS A 51 20.26 -0.33 -14.03
CA CYS A 51 20.32 0.72 -15.05
C CYS A 51 19.02 1.56 -15.12
N GLY A 52 18.07 1.34 -14.18
CA GLY A 52 16.80 2.08 -14.15
C GLY A 52 15.97 1.94 -15.43
N ALA A 53 16.03 0.77 -16.09
CA ALA A 53 15.30 0.53 -17.33
C ALA A 53 13.82 0.20 -17.13
N ILE A 54 13.39 -0.12 -15.90
CA ILE A 54 11.99 -0.39 -15.58
C ILE A 54 11.33 0.92 -15.18
N VAL A 55 10.20 1.23 -15.79
CA VAL A 55 9.38 2.41 -15.47
C VAL A 55 7.95 1.98 -15.17
N THR A 56 7.25 2.75 -14.38
CA THR A 56 5.83 2.53 -14.05
C THR A 56 4.98 3.65 -14.65
N GLU A 57 3.70 3.42 -14.80
CA GLU A 57 2.74 4.45 -15.25
C GLU A 57 2.45 5.51 -14.16
N GLY A 58 2.96 5.31 -12.95
CA GLY A 58 2.85 6.28 -11.85
C GLY A 58 3.79 7.48 -12.03
N ASP A 59 3.65 8.46 -11.14
CA ASP A 59 4.53 9.62 -11.13
C ASP A 59 5.95 9.22 -10.69
N MET A 60 6.87 9.15 -11.65
CA MET A 60 8.28 8.85 -11.38
C MET A 60 8.96 9.89 -10.49
N ALA A 61 8.39 11.10 -10.33
CA ALA A 61 8.91 12.11 -9.41
C ALA A 61 8.67 11.73 -7.94
N GLU A 62 7.72 10.85 -7.65
CA GLU A 62 7.49 10.31 -6.30
C GLU A 62 8.48 9.19 -5.91
N VAL A 63 9.29 8.70 -6.84
CA VAL A 63 10.26 7.64 -6.56
C VAL A 63 11.39 8.17 -5.69
N VAL A 64 11.52 7.59 -4.51
CA VAL A 64 12.57 7.96 -3.55
C VAL A 64 13.71 6.95 -3.61
N THR A 65 14.91 7.42 -3.90
CA THR A 65 16.11 6.58 -3.87
C THR A 65 16.44 6.20 -2.42
N TYR A 66 16.67 4.91 -2.16
CA TYR A 66 17.05 4.43 -0.84
C TYR A 66 18.33 5.10 -0.35
N ASN A 67 18.29 5.62 0.85
CA ASN A 67 19.45 6.18 1.54
C ASN A 67 19.51 5.60 2.95
N GLN A 68 20.54 4.80 3.21
CA GLN A 68 20.70 4.13 4.49
C GLN A 68 20.67 5.10 5.68
N LYS A 69 21.21 6.30 5.56
CA LYS A 69 21.25 7.27 6.65
C LYS A 69 19.87 7.82 7.03
N THR A 70 18.98 7.95 6.07
CA THR A 70 17.63 8.53 6.27
C THR A 70 16.54 7.47 6.43
N PHE A 71 16.73 6.27 5.88
CA PHE A 71 15.73 5.19 5.92
C PHE A 71 15.99 4.13 6.99
N THR A 72 17.15 4.18 7.68
CA THR A 72 17.43 3.24 8.76
C THR A 72 16.74 3.70 10.05
N VAL A 73 15.93 2.84 10.61
CA VAL A 73 15.29 3.03 11.92
C VAL A 73 16.10 2.25 12.96
N ASN A 74 16.41 2.88 14.10
CA ASN A 74 17.05 2.20 15.21
C ASN A 74 16.11 1.09 15.74
N SER A 75 16.61 -0.14 15.83
CA SER A 75 15.81 -1.33 16.21
C SER A 75 15.21 -1.20 17.60
N ASP A 76 15.93 -0.64 18.56
CA ASP A 76 15.43 -0.48 19.93
C ASP A 76 14.34 0.58 20.00
N HIS A 77 14.46 1.67 19.24
CA HIS A 77 13.41 2.69 19.14
C HIS A 77 12.13 2.10 18.53
N LEU A 78 12.25 1.34 17.43
CA LEU A 78 11.11 0.67 16.80
C LEU A 78 10.45 -0.32 17.76
N LEU A 79 11.25 -1.16 18.45
CA LEU A 79 10.76 -2.14 19.41
C LEU A 79 10.06 -1.46 20.59
N ASN A 80 10.62 -0.37 21.10
CA ASN A 80 10.00 0.39 22.19
C ASN A 80 8.67 1.01 21.74
N MET A 81 8.61 1.60 20.56
CA MET A 81 7.36 2.11 19.99
C MET A 81 6.28 1.02 19.92
N LEU A 82 6.62 -0.19 19.46
CA LEU A 82 5.68 -1.31 19.43
C LEU A 82 5.23 -1.75 20.82
N LYS A 83 6.16 -1.83 21.81
CA LYS A 83 5.85 -2.20 23.20
C LYS A 83 4.96 -1.17 23.91
N PHE A 84 5.16 0.11 23.63
CA PHE A 84 4.42 1.20 24.27
C PHE A 84 3.11 1.54 23.58
N ARG A 85 2.87 1.04 22.38
CA ARG A 85 1.60 1.23 21.68
C ARG A 85 0.43 0.70 22.52
N ARG A 86 -0.61 1.51 22.66
CA ARG A 86 -1.87 1.15 23.34
C ARG A 86 -3.06 1.47 22.42
N SER A 87 -4.16 0.78 22.67
CA SER A 87 -5.44 1.13 22.06
C SER A 87 -6.00 2.35 22.79
N VAL A 88 -5.86 3.53 22.18
CA VAL A 88 -6.42 4.77 22.70
C VAL A 88 -7.91 4.83 22.32
N ARG A 89 -8.79 5.12 23.27
CA ARG A 89 -10.24 5.20 23.07
C ARG A 89 -10.82 6.56 23.46
N ASP A 90 -10.10 7.29 24.30
CA ASP A 90 -10.45 8.64 24.70
C ASP A 90 -9.58 9.63 23.93
N TYR A 91 -10.22 10.52 23.20
CA TYR A 91 -9.57 11.51 22.36
C TYR A 91 -9.90 12.91 22.86
N ASN A 92 -8.92 13.81 22.82
CA ASN A 92 -9.20 15.22 23.04
C ASN A 92 -10.00 15.80 21.86
N LYS A 93 -10.65 16.93 22.08
CA LYS A 93 -11.47 17.60 21.05
C LYS A 93 -10.64 18.54 20.15
N GLN A 94 -9.32 18.45 20.20
CA GLN A 94 -8.45 19.30 19.42
C GLN A 94 -8.48 18.85 17.95
N ALA A 95 -8.59 19.82 17.04
CA ALA A 95 -8.48 19.56 15.61
C ALA A 95 -7.09 19.03 15.27
N ILE A 96 -7.03 18.09 14.33
CA ILE A 96 -5.76 17.55 13.84
C ILE A 96 -5.21 18.50 12.76
N GLU A 97 -3.95 18.85 12.89
CA GLU A 97 -3.26 19.72 11.94
C GLU A 97 -3.23 19.06 10.52
N PRO A 98 -3.44 19.83 9.44
CA PRO A 98 -3.49 19.30 8.08
C PRO A 98 -2.25 18.49 7.68
N ASP A 99 -1.07 18.91 8.12
CA ASP A 99 0.18 18.19 7.79
C ASP A 99 0.28 16.83 8.49
N LYS A 100 -0.26 16.68 9.70
CA LYS A 100 -0.38 15.40 10.39
C LYS A 100 -1.36 14.46 9.66
N LEU A 101 -2.48 15.01 9.18
CA LEU A 101 -3.43 14.23 8.37
C LEU A 101 -2.78 13.70 7.09
N LYS A 102 -2.00 14.54 6.39
CA LYS A 102 -1.25 14.10 5.22
C LYS A 102 -0.28 12.96 5.54
N GLN A 103 0.47 13.06 6.64
CA GLN A 103 1.38 12.00 7.08
C GLN A 103 0.64 10.69 7.40
N ILE A 104 -0.54 10.76 8.03
CA ILE A 104 -1.37 9.58 8.32
C ILE A 104 -1.83 8.91 7.02
N PHE A 105 -2.33 9.68 6.06
CA PHE A 105 -2.76 9.14 4.77
C PHE A 105 -1.59 8.57 3.97
N GLU A 106 -0.43 9.24 4.00
CA GLU A 106 0.78 8.75 3.35
C GLU A 106 1.24 7.43 3.96
N ALA A 107 1.27 7.30 5.28
CA ALA A 107 1.59 6.03 5.94
C ALA A 107 0.59 4.92 5.56
N GLY A 108 -0.70 5.26 5.44
CA GLY A 108 -1.73 4.34 4.98
C GLY A 108 -1.53 3.89 3.53
N ARG A 109 -1.10 4.79 2.66
CA ARG A 109 -0.82 4.52 1.24
C ARG A 109 0.24 3.43 1.04
N TYR A 110 1.25 3.40 1.91
CA TYR A 110 2.33 2.40 1.86
C TYR A 110 2.02 1.11 2.66
N THR A 111 0.81 0.99 3.22
CA THR A 111 0.43 -0.24 3.92
C THR A 111 0.23 -1.38 2.93
N PRO A 112 0.83 -2.57 3.14
CA PRO A 112 0.64 -3.72 2.27
C PRO A 112 -0.82 -4.11 2.13
N THR A 113 -1.23 -4.47 0.91
CA THR A 113 -2.58 -4.96 0.60
C THR A 113 -2.52 -6.36 0.00
N GLY A 114 -3.60 -7.13 0.10
CA GLY A 114 -3.69 -8.47 -0.48
C GLY A 114 -3.46 -8.43 -2.00
N GLY A 115 -2.47 -9.21 -2.51
CA GLY A 115 -2.11 -9.20 -3.93
C GLY A 115 -1.65 -7.84 -4.45
N ASN A 116 -1.28 -6.92 -3.58
CA ASN A 116 -0.93 -5.53 -3.92
C ASN A 116 -2.05 -4.78 -4.70
N CYS A 117 -3.30 -5.04 -4.35
CA CYS A 117 -4.46 -4.43 -5.03
C CYS A 117 -4.52 -2.91 -4.87
N GLN A 118 -3.94 -2.36 -3.81
CA GLN A 118 -3.87 -0.91 -3.51
C GLN A 118 -5.24 -0.20 -3.61
N ASP A 119 -6.31 -0.91 -3.26
CA ASP A 119 -7.71 -0.47 -3.40
C ASP A 119 -8.27 0.21 -2.15
N VAL A 120 -7.42 0.46 -1.15
CA VAL A 120 -7.81 1.13 0.09
C VAL A 120 -8.13 2.59 -0.17
N ARG A 121 -9.28 3.03 0.32
CA ARG A 121 -9.71 4.43 0.25
C ARG A 121 -9.87 4.99 1.65
N TYR A 122 -9.49 6.24 1.84
CA TYR A 122 -9.60 6.95 3.11
C TYR A 122 -10.65 8.05 2.99
N ILE A 123 -11.57 8.11 3.96
CA ILE A 123 -12.56 9.17 4.07
C ILE A 123 -12.34 9.87 5.40
N LEU A 124 -12.07 11.16 5.35
CA LEU A 124 -11.95 12.01 6.54
C LEU A 124 -13.31 12.64 6.85
N VAL A 125 -13.87 12.32 8.02
CA VAL A 125 -15.11 12.92 8.52
C VAL A 125 -14.78 13.82 9.70
N GLN A 126 -15.10 15.10 9.61
CA GLN A 126 -14.81 16.11 10.66
C GLN A 126 -16.08 16.70 11.25
N GLU A 127 -16.92 17.31 10.43
CA GLU A 127 -18.08 18.08 10.90
C GLU A 127 -19.31 17.22 11.20
N GLN A 128 -19.48 16.10 10.50
CA GLN A 128 -20.64 15.20 10.62
C GLN A 128 -20.35 13.91 11.42
N LEU A 129 -19.39 13.97 12.33
CA LEU A 129 -18.95 12.78 13.07
C LEU A 129 -20.05 12.17 13.93
N GLU A 130 -20.86 12.99 14.59
CA GLU A 130 -21.95 12.51 15.46
C GLU A 130 -23.09 11.89 14.64
N GLU A 131 -23.43 12.48 13.51
CA GLU A 131 -24.40 11.91 12.58
C GLU A 131 -23.94 10.56 12.04
N LEU A 132 -22.66 10.45 11.64
CA LEU A 132 -22.08 9.19 11.20
C LEU A 132 -22.11 8.11 12.28
N LYS A 133 -21.82 8.48 13.53
CA LYS A 133 -21.90 7.55 14.67
C LYS A 133 -23.31 7.02 14.88
N GLN A 134 -24.31 7.91 14.81
CA GLN A 134 -25.72 7.53 14.96
C GLN A 134 -26.14 6.57 13.84
N LEU A 135 -25.89 6.92 12.58
CA LEU A 135 -26.20 6.07 11.42
C LEU A 135 -25.50 4.70 11.50
N THR A 136 -24.27 4.67 12.00
CA THR A 136 -23.53 3.42 12.19
C THR A 136 -24.18 2.55 13.28
N ALA A 137 -24.58 3.15 14.41
CA ALA A 137 -25.24 2.42 15.48
C ALA A 137 -26.58 1.84 15.02
N GLU A 138 -27.41 2.64 14.33
CA GLU A 138 -28.68 2.18 13.76
C GLU A 138 -28.49 1.03 12.76
N SER A 139 -27.50 1.14 11.86
CA SER A 139 -27.17 0.09 10.90
C SER A 139 -26.73 -1.23 11.56
N LEU A 140 -25.95 -1.15 12.64
CA LEU A 140 -25.52 -2.33 13.40
C LEU A 140 -26.69 -3.03 14.09
N VAL A 141 -27.64 -2.27 14.67
CA VAL A 141 -28.87 -2.82 15.27
C VAL A 141 -29.68 -3.57 14.22
N GLN A 142 -29.97 -2.93 13.08
CA GLN A 142 -30.72 -3.55 11.98
C GLN A 142 -30.02 -4.80 11.44
N PHE A 143 -28.69 -4.81 11.38
CA PHE A 143 -27.92 -6.00 10.96
C PHE A 143 -28.04 -7.13 11.99
N GLY A 144 -28.00 -6.83 13.29
CA GLY A 144 -28.23 -7.79 14.37
C GLY A 144 -29.62 -8.44 14.28
N GLU A 145 -30.65 -7.65 14.10
CA GLU A 145 -32.04 -8.14 13.94
C GLU A 145 -32.19 -9.09 12.74
N LYS A 146 -31.54 -8.77 11.60
CA LYS A 146 -31.55 -9.65 10.42
C LYS A 146 -30.87 -10.99 10.68
N ILE A 147 -29.74 -11.00 11.40
CA ILE A 147 -29.05 -12.25 11.76
C ILE A 147 -29.94 -13.10 12.69
N GLU A 148 -30.56 -12.49 13.70
CA GLU A 148 -31.45 -13.20 14.62
C GLU A 148 -32.67 -13.81 13.90
N ALA A 149 -33.28 -13.08 12.96
CA ALA A 149 -34.37 -13.59 12.14
C ALA A 149 -33.93 -14.80 11.32
N THR A 150 -32.76 -14.72 10.64
CA THR A 150 -32.23 -15.83 9.83
C THR A 150 -31.92 -17.09 10.66
N ASN A 151 -31.48 -16.92 11.92
CA ASN A 151 -31.17 -18.03 12.81
C ASN A 151 -32.44 -18.72 13.42
N LYS A 152 -33.57 -18.03 13.45
CA LYS A 152 -34.84 -18.58 13.92
C LYS A 152 -35.59 -19.43 12.86
N GLU A 153 -35.18 -19.28 11.58
CA GLU A 153 -35.75 -20.04 10.45
C GLU A 153 -35.00 -21.36 10.17
N LYS A 154 -33.93 -21.64 10.91
CA LYS A 154 -33.17 -22.91 10.86
C LYS A 154 -33.49 -23.78 12.05
#